data_170df40505e68a4546a6a91f43facdb7
#
_entry.id   170df40505e68a4546a6a91f43facdb7
#
_cell.length_a   1.000
_cell.length_b   1.000
_cell.length_c   1.000
_cell.angle_alpha   90.00
_cell.angle_beta   90.00
_cell.angle_gamma   90.00
#
_symmetry.space_group_name_H-M   'P 1'
#
loop_
_entity.id
_entity.type
_entity.pdbx_description
1 polymer ?
#
loop_
_entity_poly.entity_id
_entity_poly.type
_entity_poly.pdbx_seq_one_letter_code
_entity_poly.pdbx_strand_id
1 'polypeptide(L)'
;MKQVTWTITENIPLTPDTYRLRLAGDTEAITVPGQFVNLKLSGFYLRRPISVCDWEPGAATLIYKVLGHGTAAMTHLPAGTELDVLTGLGNGYDTSLAGERPLLVGGGVGIPPLYGLARRLTAEHRQVTAVLGYNRASDIFLAEELQALGVTVRLLTADGSAGTCGLVTDGMEGVNYTHLYTCGPEAMLHAVWQHCRTDGQFSFEERMGCGFGACMGCTCRTKYGHKRICKDGPVLRREEIVW
;
A
#
# COMPACT_ATOMS: atom_id res chain seq x y z
N MET A 1 1.82 -11.05 -14.68
CA MET A 1 1.97 -12.01 -13.55
C MET A 1 3.07 -13.02 -13.89
N LYS A 2 4.01 -13.23 -12.98
CA LYS A 2 5.14 -14.17 -13.10
C LYS A 2 5.31 -14.90 -11.77
N GLN A 3 5.66 -16.19 -11.80
CA GLN A 3 6.06 -16.92 -10.60
C GLN A 3 7.58 -16.95 -10.57
N VAL A 4 8.15 -16.53 -9.45
CA VAL A 4 9.60 -16.37 -9.27
C VAL A 4 10.02 -16.85 -7.89
N THR A 5 11.31 -17.14 -7.71
CA THR A 5 11.91 -17.35 -6.40
C THR A 5 12.63 -16.08 -5.98
N TRP A 6 12.30 -15.55 -4.79
CA TRP A 6 13.01 -14.44 -4.19
C TRP A 6 13.68 -14.86 -2.89
N THR A 7 14.85 -14.28 -2.63
CA THR A 7 15.61 -14.53 -1.40
C THR A 7 15.45 -13.37 -0.43
N ILE A 8 15.14 -13.65 0.81
CA ILE A 8 15.10 -12.65 1.89
C ILE A 8 16.51 -12.13 2.13
N THR A 9 16.70 -10.82 2.00
CA THR A 9 17.96 -10.14 2.35
C THR A 9 17.88 -9.44 3.71
N GLU A 10 16.67 -9.01 4.11
CA GLU A 10 16.42 -8.38 5.40
C GLU A 10 14.98 -8.65 5.84
N ASN A 11 14.77 -8.88 7.13
CA ASN A 11 13.45 -8.98 7.75
C ASN A 11 13.53 -8.41 9.17
N ILE A 12 13.17 -7.14 9.33
CA ILE A 12 13.37 -6.39 10.59
C ILE A 12 12.07 -5.71 11.05
N PRO A 13 11.86 -5.59 12.37
CA PRO A 13 10.76 -4.80 12.90
C PRO A 13 10.98 -3.31 12.66
N LEU A 14 9.92 -2.60 12.23
CA LEU A 14 9.83 -1.14 12.20
C LEU A 14 9.07 -0.62 13.43
N THR A 15 8.06 -1.37 13.83
CA THR A 15 7.23 -1.11 15.01
C THR A 15 6.97 -2.43 15.75
N PRO A 16 6.29 -2.46 16.91
CA PRO A 16 6.03 -3.72 17.62
C PRO A 16 5.32 -4.80 16.80
N ASP A 17 4.54 -4.41 15.79
CA ASP A 17 3.73 -5.34 14.98
C ASP A 17 3.92 -5.19 13.46
N THR A 18 4.82 -4.31 13.01
CA THR A 18 5.04 -4.02 11.59
C THR A 18 6.49 -4.26 11.21
N TYR A 19 6.73 -4.96 10.12
CA TYR A 19 8.05 -5.42 9.69
C TYR A 19 8.36 -4.96 8.27
N ARG A 20 9.64 -4.63 8.01
CA ARG A 20 10.20 -4.46 6.67
C ARG A 20 10.83 -5.76 6.21
N LEU A 21 10.45 -6.21 5.03
CA LEU A 21 10.98 -7.39 4.36
C LEU A 21 11.62 -6.94 3.03
N ARG A 22 12.93 -7.07 2.92
CA ARG A 22 13.66 -6.85 1.66
C ARG A 22 13.98 -8.18 1.00
N LEU A 23 13.79 -8.23 -0.30
CA LEU A 23 13.85 -9.44 -1.10
C LEU A 23 14.71 -9.17 -2.35
N ALA A 24 15.61 -10.09 -2.65
CA ALA A 24 16.37 -10.10 -3.91
C ALA A 24 15.76 -11.09 -4.90
N GLY A 25 15.61 -10.70 -6.15
CA GLY A 25 15.08 -11.56 -7.22
C GLY A 25 14.56 -10.75 -8.40
N ASP A 26 13.93 -11.43 -9.34
CA ASP A 26 13.38 -10.83 -10.55
C ASP A 26 12.14 -9.95 -10.25
N THR A 27 12.27 -8.65 -10.46
CA THR A 27 11.24 -7.64 -10.24
C THR A 27 10.61 -7.09 -11.53
N GLU A 28 10.96 -7.58 -12.71
CA GLU A 28 10.50 -7.06 -14.01
C GLU A 28 8.98 -6.98 -14.15
N ALA A 29 8.25 -7.89 -13.48
CA ALA A 29 6.80 -7.91 -13.54
C ALA A 29 6.13 -6.82 -12.67
N ILE A 30 6.88 -6.13 -11.81
CA ILE A 30 6.38 -4.98 -11.03
C ILE A 30 6.61 -3.74 -11.89
N THR A 31 5.54 -3.12 -12.36
CA THR A 31 5.61 -2.04 -13.36
C THR A 31 5.06 -0.71 -12.87
N VAL A 32 4.15 -0.76 -11.89
CA VAL A 32 3.47 0.43 -11.36
C VAL A 32 3.31 0.36 -9.85
N PRO A 33 3.35 1.50 -9.14
CA PRO A 33 3.06 1.56 -7.71
C PRO A 33 1.64 1.07 -7.41
N GLY A 34 1.44 0.46 -6.24
CA GLY A 34 0.14 -0.08 -5.83
C GLY A 34 -0.10 -1.52 -6.25
N GLN A 35 0.79 -2.13 -7.05
CA GLN A 35 0.80 -3.57 -7.26
C GLN A 35 1.21 -4.32 -5.98
N PHE A 36 0.88 -5.60 -5.91
CA PHE A 36 1.20 -6.47 -4.79
C PHE A 36 1.87 -7.76 -5.26
N VAL A 37 2.43 -8.49 -4.31
CA VAL A 37 2.96 -9.84 -4.50
C VAL A 37 2.21 -10.83 -3.61
N ASN A 38 2.26 -12.12 -3.95
CA ASN A 38 1.59 -13.16 -3.20
C ASN A 38 2.61 -14.23 -2.76
N LEU A 39 3.01 -14.19 -1.49
CA LEU A 39 4.08 -15.01 -0.91
C LEU A 39 3.56 -16.38 -0.48
N LYS A 40 4.23 -17.45 -0.89
CA LYS A 40 3.97 -18.81 -0.41
C LYS A 40 4.80 -19.07 0.84
N LEU A 41 4.13 -19.45 1.92
CA LEU A 41 4.77 -19.81 3.17
C LEU A 41 4.64 -21.32 3.41
N SER A 42 5.71 -21.93 3.89
CA SER A 42 5.69 -23.35 4.27
C SER A 42 4.69 -23.58 5.40
N GLY A 43 3.91 -24.65 5.31
CA GLY A 43 2.88 -24.99 6.28
C GLY A 43 1.55 -24.20 6.15
N PHE A 44 1.42 -23.30 5.18
CA PHE A 44 0.19 -22.56 4.95
C PHE A 44 -0.40 -22.86 3.57
N TYR A 45 -1.71 -23.13 3.54
CA TYR A 45 -2.43 -23.42 2.30
C TYR A 45 -2.53 -22.21 1.37
N LEU A 46 -2.94 -21.06 1.91
CA LEU A 46 -3.04 -19.82 1.13
C LEU A 46 -1.73 -19.03 1.16
N ARG A 47 -1.43 -18.36 0.05
CA ARG A 47 -0.37 -17.36 -0.03
C ARG A 47 -0.74 -16.10 0.76
N ARG A 48 0.23 -15.24 1.01
CA ARG A 48 0.05 -13.94 1.70
C ARG A 48 0.21 -12.80 0.70
N PRO A 49 -0.89 -12.13 0.33
CA PRO A 49 -0.83 -10.93 -0.50
C PRO A 49 -0.26 -9.78 0.32
N ILE A 50 0.83 -9.18 -0.17
CA ILE A 50 1.48 -8.02 0.45
C ILE A 50 1.74 -6.99 -0.64
N SER A 51 1.33 -5.74 -0.41
CA SER A 51 1.58 -4.63 -1.31
C SER A 51 3.08 -4.36 -1.44
N VAL A 52 3.53 -4.01 -2.64
CA VAL A 52 4.90 -3.57 -2.88
C VAL A 52 5.04 -2.15 -2.33
N CYS A 53 5.98 -1.96 -1.41
CA CYS A 53 6.34 -0.65 -0.88
C CYS A 53 7.23 0.09 -1.88
N ASP A 54 8.29 -0.58 -2.32
CA ASP A 54 9.26 -0.06 -3.27
C ASP A 54 9.96 -1.19 -4.02
N TRP A 55 10.52 -0.88 -5.21
CA TRP A 55 11.31 -1.84 -5.98
C TRP A 55 12.32 -1.15 -6.88
N GLU A 56 13.35 -1.91 -7.23
CA GLU A 56 14.35 -1.59 -8.22
C GLU A 56 14.73 -2.88 -8.98
N PRO A 57 15.47 -2.83 -10.08
CA PRO A 57 15.94 -4.04 -10.75
C PRO A 57 16.67 -4.99 -9.80
N GLY A 58 16.12 -6.18 -9.62
CA GLY A 58 16.69 -7.21 -8.74
C GLY A 58 16.35 -7.14 -7.26
N ALA A 59 15.60 -6.13 -6.80
CA ALA A 59 15.22 -6.01 -5.38
C ALA A 59 13.82 -5.41 -5.17
N ALA A 60 13.12 -5.92 -4.16
CA ALA A 60 11.83 -5.38 -3.73
C ALA A 60 11.78 -5.21 -2.21
N THR A 61 11.07 -4.19 -1.75
CA THR A 61 10.77 -3.93 -0.35
C THR A 61 9.28 -4.07 -0.10
N LEU A 62 8.93 -4.90 0.86
CA LEU A 62 7.59 -5.07 1.37
C LEU A 62 7.54 -4.59 2.82
N ILE A 63 6.40 -4.05 3.23
CA ILE A 63 6.13 -3.79 4.66
C ILE A 63 4.82 -4.45 5.01
N TYR A 64 4.81 -5.25 6.06
CA TYR A 64 3.65 -6.03 6.48
C TYR A 64 3.39 -5.91 7.97
N LYS A 65 2.11 -5.97 8.34
CA LYS A 65 1.66 -6.01 9.73
C LYS A 65 1.36 -7.44 10.17
N VAL A 66 1.69 -7.75 11.41
CA VAL A 66 1.36 -9.04 12.04
C VAL A 66 -0.12 -9.02 12.43
N LEU A 67 -0.97 -9.68 11.63
CA LEU A 67 -2.42 -9.76 11.84
C LEU A 67 -2.93 -11.17 12.13
N GLY A 68 -2.13 -12.20 11.83
CA GLY A 68 -2.54 -13.58 12.01
C GLY A 68 -1.37 -14.56 11.87
N HIS A 69 -1.66 -15.86 11.97
CA HIS A 69 -0.62 -16.89 12.03
C HIS A 69 0.39 -16.84 10.86
N GLY A 70 -0.05 -16.51 9.64
CA GLY A 70 0.84 -16.44 8.49
C GLY A 70 1.83 -15.28 8.58
N THR A 71 1.36 -14.06 8.87
CA THR A 71 2.24 -12.91 9.04
C THR A 71 3.08 -13.01 10.32
N ALA A 72 2.60 -13.68 11.37
CA ALA A 72 3.40 -14.02 12.54
C ALA A 72 4.55 -14.99 12.18
N ALA A 73 4.28 -16.03 11.37
CA ALA A 73 5.32 -16.93 10.91
C ALA A 73 6.38 -16.21 10.03
N MET A 74 5.97 -15.19 9.28
CA MET A 74 6.91 -14.40 8.46
C MET A 74 7.98 -13.71 9.32
N THR A 75 7.67 -13.28 10.55
CA THR A 75 8.63 -12.56 11.41
C THR A 75 9.86 -13.41 11.79
N HIS A 76 9.74 -14.73 11.69
CA HIS A 76 10.81 -15.69 12.02
C HIS A 76 11.62 -16.15 10.81
N LEU A 77 11.31 -15.66 9.60
CA LEU A 77 12.06 -16.02 8.40
C LEU A 77 13.41 -15.27 8.36
N PRO A 78 14.55 -16.00 8.41
CA PRO A 78 15.86 -15.35 8.38
C PRO A 78 16.25 -14.90 6.98
N ALA A 79 17.23 -14.00 6.90
CA ALA A 79 17.92 -13.70 5.64
C ALA A 79 18.51 -14.98 5.04
N GLY A 80 18.50 -15.09 3.71
CA GLY A 80 18.86 -16.29 2.96
C GLY A 80 17.70 -17.24 2.70
N THR A 81 16.51 -17.04 3.32
CA THR A 81 15.32 -17.85 3.03
C THR A 81 14.81 -17.58 1.62
N GLU A 82 14.59 -18.63 0.84
CA GLU A 82 13.94 -18.55 -0.48
C GLU A 82 12.42 -18.66 -0.34
N LEU A 83 11.72 -17.78 -1.04
CA LEU A 83 10.25 -17.73 -1.12
C LEU A 83 9.77 -17.89 -2.55
N ASP A 84 8.76 -18.73 -2.74
CA ASP A 84 7.99 -18.80 -3.98
C ASP A 84 7.00 -17.63 -4.01
N VAL A 85 7.14 -16.76 -4.99
CA VAL A 85 6.42 -15.48 -5.10
C VAL A 85 5.67 -15.40 -6.42
N LEU A 86 4.38 -15.06 -6.38
CA LEU A 86 3.67 -14.55 -7.54
C LEU A 86 3.81 -13.02 -7.54
N THR A 87 4.33 -12.46 -8.61
CA THR A 87 4.59 -11.02 -8.77
C THR A 87 3.88 -10.44 -9.99
N GLY A 88 3.80 -9.10 -10.08
CA GLY A 88 3.05 -8.39 -11.12
C GLY A 88 1.54 -8.61 -10.97
N LEU A 89 1.03 -8.56 -9.74
CA LEU A 89 -0.37 -8.70 -9.41
C LEU A 89 -1.03 -7.35 -9.16
N GLY A 90 -2.30 -7.25 -9.56
CA GLY A 90 -3.08 -6.02 -9.46
C GLY A 90 -2.77 -4.99 -10.53
N ASN A 91 -3.64 -3.96 -10.63
CA ASN A 91 -3.56 -2.90 -11.65
C ASN A 91 -2.62 -1.74 -11.28
N GLY A 92 -2.48 -1.42 -9.97
CA GLY A 92 -1.71 -0.27 -9.48
C GLY A 92 -2.34 1.10 -9.74
N TYR A 93 -1.63 2.16 -9.31
CA TYR A 93 -2.06 3.55 -9.46
C TYR A 93 -1.72 4.11 -10.85
N ASP A 94 -2.64 4.85 -11.42
CA ASP A 94 -2.44 5.62 -12.65
C ASP A 94 -1.89 7.02 -12.30
N THR A 95 -0.58 7.24 -12.50
CA THR A 95 0.09 8.51 -12.21
C THR A 95 -0.18 9.60 -13.25
N SER A 96 -0.69 9.24 -14.43
CA SER A 96 -1.02 10.21 -15.48
C SER A 96 -2.12 11.19 -15.05
N LEU A 97 -2.95 10.81 -14.08
CA LEU A 97 -4.06 11.60 -13.54
C LEU A 97 -3.64 12.53 -12.39
N ALA A 98 -2.39 12.48 -11.93
CA ALA A 98 -1.94 13.17 -10.71
C ALA A 98 -2.11 14.71 -10.75
N GLY A 99 -1.95 15.32 -11.93
CA GLY A 99 -1.84 16.77 -12.03
C GLY A 99 -0.55 17.28 -11.36
N GLU A 100 -0.52 18.54 -10.97
CA GLU A 100 0.69 19.17 -10.41
C GLU A 100 0.87 18.90 -8.91
N ARG A 101 -0.23 18.77 -8.17
CA ARG A 101 -0.26 18.70 -6.69
C ARG A 101 -1.06 17.48 -6.22
N PRO A 102 -0.54 16.27 -6.40
CA PRO A 102 -1.21 15.08 -5.90
C PRO A 102 -1.19 15.02 -4.37
N LEU A 103 -2.30 14.54 -3.80
CA LEU A 103 -2.45 14.26 -2.38
C LEU A 103 -2.45 12.75 -2.15
N LEU A 104 -1.55 12.27 -1.30
CA LEU A 104 -1.51 10.90 -0.83
C LEU A 104 -2.12 10.83 0.57
N VAL A 105 -3.07 9.94 0.81
CA VAL A 105 -3.68 9.75 2.13
C VAL A 105 -3.54 8.31 2.55
N GLY A 106 -2.75 8.06 3.59
CA GLY A 106 -2.42 6.71 4.04
C GLY A 106 -2.72 6.47 5.51
N GLY A 107 -3.19 5.26 5.84
CA GLY A 107 -3.39 4.83 7.23
C GLY A 107 -2.67 3.51 7.55
N GLY A 108 -1.81 3.50 8.57
CA GLY A 108 -1.09 2.32 9.01
C GLY A 108 -0.38 1.58 7.85
N VAL A 109 -0.63 0.29 7.67
CA VAL A 109 -0.02 -0.50 6.57
C VAL A 109 -0.60 -0.22 5.18
N GLY A 110 -1.50 0.75 5.03
CA GLY A 110 -1.84 1.34 3.74
C GLY A 110 -0.80 2.37 3.24
N ILE A 111 0.13 2.83 4.10
CA ILE A 111 1.17 3.79 3.73
C ILE A 111 2.25 3.19 2.81
N PRO A 112 2.73 1.95 3.00
CA PRO A 112 3.75 1.35 2.14
C PRO A 112 3.49 1.44 0.63
N PRO A 113 2.32 1.07 0.08
CA PRO A 113 2.08 1.20 -1.36
C PRO A 113 2.09 2.64 -1.87
N LEU A 114 1.87 3.62 -0.99
CA LEU A 114 1.97 5.05 -1.33
C LEU A 114 3.42 5.55 -1.36
N TYR A 115 4.37 4.86 -0.74
CA TYR A 115 5.79 5.24 -0.78
C TYR A 115 6.36 5.13 -2.20
N GLY A 116 6.21 4.00 -2.87
CA GLY A 116 6.63 3.83 -4.26
C GLY A 116 5.91 4.79 -5.22
N LEU A 117 4.64 5.11 -4.94
CA LEU A 117 3.90 6.14 -5.67
C LEU A 117 4.49 7.53 -5.45
N ALA A 118 4.79 7.92 -4.19
CA ALA A 118 5.42 9.19 -3.86
C ALA A 118 6.76 9.35 -4.57
N ARG A 119 7.62 8.31 -4.52
CA ARG A 119 8.91 8.30 -5.21
C ARG A 119 8.76 8.54 -6.72
N ARG A 120 7.79 7.90 -7.36
CA ARG A 120 7.53 8.10 -8.79
C ARG A 120 7.03 9.51 -9.08
N LEU A 121 6.07 10.03 -8.33
CA LEU A 121 5.50 11.36 -8.53
C LEU A 121 6.52 12.48 -8.27
N THR A 122 7.39 12.34 -7.26
CA THR A 122 8.47 13.31 -7.01
C THR A 122 9.53 13.27 -8.11
N ALA A 123 9.87 12.09 -8.64
CA ALA A 123 10.75 11.95 -9.81
C ALA A 123 10.15 12.58 -11.08
N GLU A 124 8.81 12.65 -11.19
CA GLU A 124 8.06 13.38 -12.22
C GLU A 124 7.90 14.88 -11.90
N HIS A 125 8.63 15.41 -10.89
CA HIS A 125 8.60 16.80 -10.43
C HIS A 125 7.22 17.30 -9.95
N ARG A 126 6.36 16.42 -9.44
CA ARG A 126 5.08 16.79 -8.83
C ARG A 126 5.27 17.29 -7.40
N GLN A 127 4.45 18.25 -6.99
CA GLN A 127 4.42 18.79 -5.62
C GLN A 127 3.57 17.88 -4.74
N VAL A 128 4.15 16.82 -4.24
CA VAL A 128 3.43 15.77 -3.48
C VAL A 128 3.21 16.20 -2.04
N THR A 129 1.96 16.10 -1.57
CA THR A 129 1.62 16.16 -0.14
C THR A 129 1.14 14.79 0.31
N ALA A 130 1.60 14.32 1.48
CA ALA A 130 1.16 13.09 2.10
C ALA A 130 0.54 13.37 3.48
N VAL A 131 -0.67 12.86 3.71
CA VAL A 131 -1.35 12.83 5.01
C VAL A 131 -1.25 11.40 5.54
N LEU A 132 -0.54 11.23 6.64
CA LEU A 132 -0.24 9.92 7.24
C LEU A 132 -0.93 9.79 8.58
N GLY A 133 -1.81 8.79 8.71
CA GLY A 133 -2.54 8.50 9.94
C GLY A 133 -2.05 7.23 10.63
N TYR A 134 -1.83 7.34 11.93
CA TYR A 134 -1.47 6.23 12.82
C TYR A 134 -2.32 6.27 14.09
N ASN A 135 -2.36 5.19 14.85
CA ASN A 135 -3.07 5.21 16.12
C ASN A 135 -2.27 5.99 17.18
N ARG A 136 -0.93 5.83 17.20
CA ARG A 136 -0.01 6.39 18.20
C ARG A 136 1.41 6.53 17.67
N ALA A 137 2.27 7.25 18.39
CA ALA A 137 3.66 7.52 18.01
C ALA A 137 4.49 6.25 17.75
N SER A 138 4.30 5.19 18.55
CA SER A 138 5.03 3.93 18.36
C SER A 138 4.69 3.16 17.09
N ASP A 139 3.65 3.54 16.39
CA ASP A 139 3.19 2.91 15.15
C ASP A 139 3.73 3.63 13.90
N ILE A 140 4.50 4.72 14.07
CA ILE A 140 4.99 5.55 12.97
C ILE A 140 6.16 4.88 12.26
N PHE A 141 6.09 4.84 10.92
CA PHE A 141 7.15 4.42 10.01
C PHE A 141 6.99 5.13 8.65
N LEU A 142 8.04 5.23 7.86
CA LEU A 142 8.09 5.87 6.52
C LEU A 142 7.84 7.38 6.48
N ALA A 143 7.62 8.06 7.61
CA ALA A 143 7.35 9.50 7.59
C ALA A 143 8.61 10.30 7.19
N GLU A 144 9.76 9.95 7.77
CA GLU A 144 11.06 10.58 7.48
C GLU A 144 11.53 10.23 6.06
N GLU A 145 11.34 8.99 5.64
CA GLU A 145 11.70 8.54 4.29
C GLU A 145 10.88 9.27 3.21
N LEU A 146 9.59 9.53 3.45
CA LEU A 146 8.76 10.35 2.55
C LEU A 146 9.24 11.80 2.51
N GLN A 147 9.59 12.37 3.66
CA GLN A 147 10.17 13.73 3.71
C GLN A 147 11.49 13.82 2.95
N ALA A 148 12.34 12.78 3.05
CA ALA A 148 13.61 12.69 2.33
C ALA A 148 13.41 12.65 0.79
N LEU A 149 12.25 12.18 0.31
CA LEU A 149 11.87 12.26 -1.11
C LEU A 149 11.42 13.68 -1.55
N GLY A 150 11.33 14.64 -0.63
CA GLY A 150 10.79 15.98 -0.90
C GLY A 150 9.27 16.09 -0.80
N VAL A 151 8.61 15.09 -0.19
CA VAL A 151 7.16 15.10 0.06
C VAL A 151 6.83 15.98 1.26
N THR A 152 5.82 16.86 1.14
CA THR A 152 5.27 17.58 2.29
C THR A 152 4.42 16.61 3.12
N VAL A 153 4.90 16.23 4.31
CA VAL A 153 4.23 15.26 5.18
C VAL A 153 3.42 15.97 6.26
N ARG A 154 2.14 15.59 6.37
CA ARG A 154 1.26 15.89 7.50
C ARG A 154 1.05 14.61 8.30
N LEU A 155 1.56 14.57 9.51
CA LEU A 155 1.51 13.41 10.40
C LEU A 155 0.40 13.60 11.42
N LEU A 156 -0.46 12.58 11.55
CA LEU A 156 -1.54 12.55 12.54
C LEU A 156 -1.47 11.25 13.36
N THR A 157 -1.76 11.38 14.66
CA THR A 157 -2.01 10.22 15.53
C THR A 157 -3.36 10.38 16.20
N ALA A 158 -4.13 9.30 16.26
CA ALA A 158 -5.46 9.33 16.85
C ALA A 158 -5.44 9.68 18.35
N ASP A 159 -4.38 9.28 19.06
CA ASP A 159 -4.17 9.56 20.47
C ASP A 159 -3.44 10.88 20.76
N GLY A 160 -2.97 11.60 19.74
CA GLY A 160 -2.23 12.85 19.87
C GLY A 160 -0.79 12.70 20.37
N SER A 161 -0.25 11.49 20.40
CA SER A 161 1.11 11.23 20.93
C SER A 161 2.23 11.71 20.02
N ALA A 162 1.94 12.00 18.73
CA ALA A 162 2.87 12.62 17.78
C ALA A 162 2.13 13.34 16.66
N GLY A 163 2.73 14.39 16.11
CA GLY A 163 2.11 15.19 15.04
C GLY A 163 0.85 15.91 15.52
N THR A 164 -0.17 15.96 14.66
CA THR A 164 -1.48 16.53 15.00
C THR A 164 -2.39 15.43 15.56
N CYS A 165 -3.12 15.72 16.64
CA CYS A 165 -4.16 14.81 17.16
C CYS A 165 -5.36 14.83 16.22
N GLY A 166 -5.78 13.65 15.73
CA GLY A 166 -6.92 13.53 14.82
C GLY A 166 -6.82 12.41 13.83
N LEU A 167 -7.74 12.40 12.87
CA LEU A 167 -7.82 11.44 11.78
C LEU A 167 -7.25 12.04 10.47
N VAL A 168 -7.01 11.19 9.48
CA VAL A 168 -6.45 11.66 8.18
C VAL A 168 -7.34 12.71 7.49
N THR A 169 -8.64 12.68 7.72
CA THR A 169 -9.59 13.69 7.19
C THR A 169 -9.30 15.09 7.72
N ASP A 170 -8.88 15.21 8.98
CA ASP A 170 -8.49 16.49 9.58
C ASP A 170 -7.21 17.01 8.92
N GLY A 171 -6.28 16.11 8.59
CA GLY A 171 -5.05 16.43 7.86
C GLY A 171 -5.26 16.85 6.40
N MET A 172 -6.41 16.52 5.79
CA MET A 172 -6.76 16.96 4.44
C MET A 172 -7.26 18.40 4.40
N GLU A 173 -7.67 18.96 5.53
CA GLU A 173 -8.19 20.32 5.59
C GLU A 173 -7.15 21.37 5.13
N GLY A 174 -7.60 22.30 4.30
CA GLY A 174 -6.75 23.36 3.77
C GLY A 174 -5.68 22.90 2.77
N VAL A 175 -5.59 21.61 2.42
CA VAL A 175 -4.71 21.14 1.36
C VAL A 175 -5.33 21.45 0.00
N ASN A 176 -4.57 22.14 -0.86
CA ASN A 176 -4.95 22.35 -2.24
C ASN A 176 -4.29 21.28 -3.12
N TYR A 177 -5.08 20.37 -3.68
CA TYR A 177 -4.61 19.23 -4.46
C TYR A 177 -5.37 19.04 -5.76
N THR A 178 -4.75 18.37 -6.72
CA THR A 178 -5.28 18.14 -8.07
C THR A 178 -5.90 16.75 -8.23
N HIS A 179 -5.37 15.75 -7.53
CA HIS A 179 -5.86 14.36 -7.54
C HIS A 179 -5.52 13.69 -6.22
N LEU A 180 -6.36 12.76 -5.78
CA LEU A 180 -6.19 12.02 -4.53
C LEU A 180 -5.80 10.57 -4.80
N TYR A 181 -4.86 10.06 -4.00
CA TYR A 181 -4.48 8.66 -3.93
C TYR A 181 -4.58 8.20 -2.48
N THR A 182 -5.24 7.08 -2.22
CA THR A 182 -5.41 6.64 -0.84
C THR A 182 -5.32 5.13 -0.69
N CYS A 183 -4.80 4.70 0.47
CA CYS A 183 -4.75 3.31 0.90
C CYS A 183 -4.80 3.23 2.42
N GLY A 184 -5.58 2.31 2.96
CA GLY A 184 -5.73 2.09 4.39
C GLY A 184 -6.99 1.31 4.74
N PRO A 185 -7.37 1.29 6.02
CA PRO A 185 -8.58 0.61 6.48
C PRO A 185 -9.84 1.10 5.77
N GLU A 186 -10.80 0.22 5.53
CA GLU A 186 -12.04 0.52 4.80
C GLU A 186 -12.80 1.71 5.38
N ALA A 187 -12.92 1.82 6.71
CA ALA A 187 -13.55 2.97 7.37
C ALA A 187 -12.82 4.29 7.07
N MET A 188 -11.48 4.27 6.96
CA MET A 188 -10.69 5.43 6.54
C MET A 188 -10.96 5.76 5.08
N LEU A 189 -10.95 4.78 4.19
CA LEU A 189 -11.24 4.98 2.76
C LEU A 189 -12.62 5.60 2.55
N HIS A 190 -13.64 5.13 3.30
CA HIS A 190 -14.99 5.71 3.27
C HIS A 190 -15.00 7.17 3.71
N ALA A 191 -14.36 7.49 4.84
CA ALA A 191 -14.26 8.87 5.32
C ALA A 191 -13.53 9.77 4.31
N VAL A 192 -12.41 9.32 3.76
CA VAL A 192 -11.67 10.04 2.72
C VAL A 192 -12.51 10.24 1.46
N TRP A 193 -13.28 9.24 1.04
CA TRP A 193 -14.18 9.34 -0.12
C TRP A 193 -15.24 10.42 0.07
N GLN A 194 -15.81 10.55 1.28
CA GLN A 194 -16.78 11.59 1.62
C GLN A 194 -16.15 13.00 1.62
N HIS A 195 -14.88 13.13 2.06
CA HIS A 195 -14.19 14.41 2.18
C HIS A 195 -13.43 14.82 0.91
N CYS A 196 -13.24 13.90 -0.02
CA CYS A 196 -12.47 14.15 -1.24
C CYS A 196 -13.18 15.17 -2.15
N ARG A 197 -12.46 16.21 -2.56
CA ARG A 197 -12.97 17.33 -3.39
C ARG A 197 -12.62 17.20 -4.87
N THR A 198 -11.81 16.20 -5.23
CA THR A 198 -11.36 15.93 -6.59
C THR A 198 -11.68 14.49 -6.97
N ASP A 199 -11.35 14.10 -8.19
CA ASP A 199 -11.23 12.69 -8.52
C ASP A 199 -10.11 12.04 -7.71
N GLY A 200 -10.18 10.73 -7.57
CA GLY A 200 -9.20 9.99 -6.77
C GLY A 200 -9.15 8.51 -7.06
N GLN A 201 -8.10 7.90 -6.58
CA GLN A 201 -7.84 6.47 -6.68
C GLN A 201 -7.68 5.86 -5.29
N PHE A 202 -8.43 4.79 -5.05
CA PHE A 202 -8.60 4.14 -3.75
C PHE A 202 -8.11 2.70 -3.84
N SER A 203 -7.11 2.34 -3.08
CA SER A 203 -6.60 0.97 -3.00
C SER A 203 -7.34 0.20 -1.93
N PHE A 204 -8.07 -0.83 -2.36
CA PHE A 204 -8.86 -1.70 -1.49
C PHE A 204 -8.10 -2.97 -1.12
N GLU A 205 -8.42 -3.48 0.06
CA GLU A 205 -7.94 -4.75 0.55
C GLU A 205 -9.11 -5.73 0.68
N GLU A 206 -8.91 -6.97 0.22
CA GLU A 206 -9.89 -8.04 0.32
C GLU A 206 -9.21 -9.36 0.67
N ARG A 207 -9.97 -10.27 1.26
CA ARG A 207 -9.49 -11.64 1.50
C ARG A 207 -9.28 -12.35 0.17
N MET A 208 -8.05 -12.72 -0.10
CA MET A 208 -7.67 -13.34 -1.37
C MET A 208 -7.43 -14.85 -1.19
N GLY A 209 -8.07 -15.65 -2.04
CA GLY A 209 -7.73 -17.08 -2.19
C GLY A 209 -6.58 -17.23 -3.19
N CYS A 210 -6.83 -17.06 -4.50
CA CYS A 210 -5.81 -17.26 -5.53
C CYS A 210 -4.87 -16.07 -5.72
N GLY A 211 -5.35 -14.82 -5.59
CA GLY A 211 -4.58 -13.59 -5.80
C GLY A 211 -4.40 -13.16 -7.27
N PHE A 212 -4.95 -13.91 -8.25
CA PHE A 212 -4.81 -13.62 -9.69
C PHE A 212 -6.13 -13.70 -10.49
N GLY A 213 -7.28 -13.69 -9.80
CA GLY A 213 -8.59 -13.55 -10.42
C GLY A 213 -9.31 -14.85 -10.82
N ALA A 214 -8.81 -16.04 -10.47
CA ALA A 214 -9.45 -17.31 -10.84
C ALA A 214 -10.60 -17.72 -9.91
N CYS A 215 -10.45 -17.53 -8.60
CA CYS A 215 -11.40 -18.05 -7.60
C CYS A 215 -12.60 -17.14 -7.31
N MET A 216 -12.60 -15.89 -7.77
CA MET A 216 -13.65 -14.88 -7.54
C MET A 216 -13.87 -14.48 -6.06
N GLY A 217 -13.07 -15.02 -5.11
CA GLY A 217 -13.29 -14.83 -3.66
C GLY A 217 -13.09 -13.38 -3.16
N CYS A 218 -12.34 -12.54 -3.90
CA CYS A 218 -12.13 -11.12 -3.59
C CYS A 218 -13.02 -10.18 -4.43
N THR A 219 -14.20 -10.67 -4.86
CA THR A 219 -15.11 -9.87 -5.69
C THR A 219 -15.82 -8.81 -4.85
N CYS A 220 -15.72 -7.56 -5.25
CA CYS A 220 -16.48 -6.44 -4.70
C CYS A 220 -17.47 -5.88 -5.73
N ARG A 221 -18.49 -5.18 -5.25
CA ARG A 221 -19.49 -4.48 -6.07
C ARG A 221 -18.98 -3.09 -6.41
N THR A 222 -19.13 -2.69 -7.67
CA THR A 222 -18.90 -1.31 -8.13
C THR A 222 -20.15 -0.80 -8.89
N LYS A 223 -20.18 0.49 -9.21
CA LYS A 223 -21.26 1.05 -10.03
C LYS A 223 -21.35 0.43 -11.45
N TYR A 224 -20.24 -0.10 -11.94
CA TYR A 224 -20.15 -0.67 -13.28
C TYR A 224 -20.10 -2.21 -13.29
N GLY A 225 -20.56 -2.84 -12.21
CA GLY A 225 -20.59 -4.29 -12.05
C GLY A 225 -19.62 -4.80 -10.98
N HIS A 226 -19.26 -6.08 -11.05
CA HIS A 226 -18.40 -6.72 -10.08
C HIS A 226 -16.94 -6.71 -10.53
N LYS A 227 -16.03 -6.38 -9.62
CA LYS A 227 -14.57 -6.39 -9.83
C LYS A 227 -13.89 -7.29 -8.83
N ARG A 228 -12.87 -8.00 -9.28
CA ARG A 228 -12.00 -8.81 -8.41
C ARG A 228 -10.83 -7.96 -7.97
N ILE A 229 -10.73 -7.67 -6.69
CA ILE A 229 -9.67 -6.82 -6.15
C ILE A 229 -8.27 -7.30 -6.55
N CYS A 230 -8.04 -8.60 -6.60
CA CYS A 230 -6.72 -9.14 -6.96
C CYS A 230 -6.35 -9.00 -8.46
N LYS A 231 -7.30 -8.76 -9.35
CA LYS A 231 -7.06 -8.69 -10.80
C LYS A 231 -7.50 -7.36 -11.42
N ASP A 232 -8.71 -6.93 -11.10
CA ASP A 232 -9.34 -5.73 -11.67
C ASP A 232 -9.06 -4.48 -10.79
N GLY A 233 -8.52 -4.69 -9.56
CA GLY A 233 -7.97 -3.77 -8.58
C GLY A 233 -6.49 -4.07 -8.31
N PRO A 234 -5.94 -3.74 -7.11
CA PRO A 234 -6.64 -3.24 -5.92
C PRO A 234 -7.11 -1.79 -6.02
N VAL A 235 -6.62 -1.04 -6.98
CA VAL A 235 -6.91 0.38 -7.14
C VAL A 235 -8.17 0.58 -7.95
N LEU A 236 -9.17 1.25 -7.34
CA LEU A 236 -10.42 1.63 -7.96
C LEU A 236 -10.51 3.15 -8.06
N ARG A 237 -11.15 3.67 -9.11
CA ARG A 237 -11.44 5.10 -9.23
C ARG A 237 -12.61 5.49 -8.32
N ARG A 238 -12.57 6.70 -7.77
CA ARG A 238 -13.61 7.24 -6.90
C ARG A 238 -15.02 7.11 -7.48
N GLU A 239 -15.15 7.36 -8.78
CA GLU A 239 -16.44 7.34 -9.48
C GLU A 239 -17.10 5.96 -9.54
N GLU A 240 -16.33 4.87 -9.47
CA GLU A 240 -16.83 3.50 -9.57
C GLU A 240 -17.18 2.85 -8.22
N ILE A 241 -16.78 3.49 -7.10
CA ILE A 241 -16.98 2.95 -5.75
C ILE A 241 -18.44 3.08 -5.33
N VAL A 242 -18.95 2.01 -4.70
CA VAL A 242 -20.25 1.95 -4.02
C VAL A 242 -19.98 1.64 -2.55
N TRP A 243 -20.41 2.51 -1.68
CA TRP A 243 -20.36 2.34 -0.21
C TRP A 243 -21.69 1.85 0.32
#